data_824b8deace8335589c736cfec0af73f1
#
_entry.id   824b8deace8335589c736cfec0af73f1
#
_cell.length_a   1.000
_cell.length_b   1.000
_cell.length_c   1.000
_cell.angle_alpha   90.00
_cell.angle_beta   90.00
_cell.angle_gamma   90.00
#
_symmetry.space_group_name_H-M   'P 1'
#
loop_
_entity.id
_entity.type
_entity.pdbx_description
1 polymer ?
#
loop_
_entity_poly.entity_id
_entity_poly.type
_entity_poly.pdbx_seq_one_letter_code
_entity_poly.pdbx_strand_id
1 'polypeptide(L)'
;MPNPSNRKGKHSAPGQVNVYAKSNEVIVKITGADTDGTFEVVEENCKPGFQSRAHYHIKAFETFYVFEGSADFQVGDELFHAGRGSCVHIPPGVPHQVTSKEGVRMLMIYSPAGTDGMFAAMHALTQEQLMDAELTRRIALLHDTVMIEQSKDGRGKGTILG
;
A
#
# COMPACT_ATOMS: atom_id res chain seq x y z
N MET A 1 -6.15 -28.51 7.49
CA MET A 1 -6.83 -27.49 6.65
C MET A 1 -8.22 -27.26 7.25
N PRO A 2 -8.69 -26.02 7.41
CA PRO A 2 -10.04 -25.77 7.86
C PRO A 2 -11.05 -26.39 6.88
N ASN A 3 -12.15 -26.90 7.42
CA ASN A 3 -13.22 -27.52 6.63
C ASN A 3 -13.79 -26.50 5.63
N PRO A 4 -13.78 -26.76 4.31
CA PRO A 4 -14.24 -25.82 3.30
C PRO A 4 -15.71 -25.43 3.46
N SER A 5 -16.54 -26.25 4.14
CA SER A 5 -17.95 -25.95 4.40
C SER A 5 -18.20 -24.80 5.40
N ASN A 6 -17.18 -24.32 6.13
CA ASN A 6 -17.29 -23.22 7.09
C ASN A 6 -16.79 -21.88 6.56
N ARG A 7 -16.29 -21.82 5.33
CA ARG A 7 -15.84 -20.56 4.73
C ARG A 7 -17.04 -19.72 4.31
N LYS A 8 -17.08 -18.47 4.81
CA LYS A 8 -18.13 -17.50 4.48
C LYS A 8 -17.57 -16.45 3.53
N GLY A 9 -18.37 -16.04 2.55
CA GLY A 9 -18.06 -14.88 1.75
C GLY A 9 -18.06 -13.59 2.60
N LYS A 10 -17.25 -12.61 2.21
CA LYS A 10 -17.21 -11.26 2.80
C LYS A 10 -17.83 -10.27 1.83
N HIS A 11 -18.75 -9.46 2.31
CA HIS A 11 -19.28 -8.29 1.61
C HIS A 11 -18.90 -7.03 2.40
N SER A 12 -18.20 -6.11 1.76
CA SER A 12 -17.81 -4.81 2.32
C SER A 12 -18.55 -3.72 1.56
N ALA A 13 -19.65 -3.23 2.11
CA ALA A 13 -20.40 -2.12 1.53
C ALA A 13 -19.65 -0.79 1.70
N PRO A 14 -19.98 0.25 0.92
CA PRO A 14 -19.44 1.58 1.13
C PRO A 14 -19.65 2.04 2.59
N GLY A 15 -18.62 2.55 3.24
CA GLY A 15 -18.65 3.03 4.62
C GLY A 15 -18.69 1.95 5.72
N GLN A 16 -18.66 0.67 5.39
CA GLN A 16 -18.70 -0.44 6.36
C GLN A 16 -17.33 -1.10 6.58
N VAL A 17 -16.26 -0.34 6.51
CA VAL A 17 -14.89 -0.87 6.56
C VAL A 17 -13.98 0.05 7.36
N ASN A 18 -12.82 -0.44 7.73
CA ASN A 18 -11.83 0.36 8.43
C ASN A 18 -11.33 1.47 7.50
N VAL A 19 -11.63 2.71 7.85
CA VAL A 19 -11.18 3.90 7.10
C VAL A 19 -10.09 4.58 7.90
N TYR A 20 -8.95 4.77 7.29
CA TYR A 20 -7.81 5.48 7.85
C TYR A 20 -7.57 6.75 7.04
N ALA A 21 -8.04 7.88 7.56
CA ALA A 21 -7.96 9.17 6.87
C ALA A 21 -7.00 10.11 7.61
N LYS A 22 -5.83 10.36 7.03
CA LYS A 22 -4.91 11.44 7.45
C LYS A 22 -4.62 12.37 6.28
N SER A 23 -3.60 12.05 5.47
CA SER A 23 -3.32 12.77 4.23
C SER A 23 -4.22 12.29 3.08
N ASN A 24 -4.38 10.96 2.97
CA ASN A 24 -5.27 10.29 2.05
C ASN A 24 -6.28 9.45 2.82
N GLU A 25 -7.33 9.01 2.14
CA GLU A 25 -8.27 8.07 2.69
C GLU A 25 -7.88 6.66 2.23
N VAL A 26 -7.52 5.81 3.19
CA VAL A 26 -7.21 4.39 2.98
C VAL A 26 -8.35 3.56 3.56
N ILE A 27 -8.92 2.68 2.77
CA ILE A 27 -10.12 1.90 3.11
C ILE A 27 -9.79 0.41 2.96
N VAL A 28 -9.57 -0.29 4.07
CA VAL A 28 -9.35 -1.74 4.05
C VAL A 28 -10.68 -2.44 3.83
N LYS A 29 -10.90 -3.00 2.64
CA LYS A 29 -12.14 -3.69 2.21
C LYS A 29 -12.17 -5.14 2.67
N ILE A 30 -11.08 -5.86 2.49
CA ILE A 30 -10.89 -7.26 2.87
C ILE A 30 -9.58 -7.32 3.65
N THR A 31 -9.64 -7.81 4.87
CA THR A 31 -8.46 -7.96 5.73
C THR A 31 -7.78 -9.30 5.52
N GLY A 32 -6.52 -9.43 5.94
CA GLY A 32 -5.84 -10.71 5.97
C GLY A 32 -6.58 -11.77 6.80
N ALA A 33 -7.26 -11.36 7.86
CA ALA A 33 -8.09 -12.27 8.68
C ALA A 33 -9.30 -12.84 7.92
N ASP A 34 -9.88 -12.09 6.98
CA ASP A 34 -11.01 -12.54 6.16
C ASP A 34 -10.61 -13.63 5.14
N THR A 35 -9.31 -13.76 4.83
CA THR A 35 -8.76 -14.61 3.76
C THR A 35 -7.77 -15.65 4.25
N ASP A 36 -7.69 -15.90 5.55
CA ASP A 36 -6.68 -16.79 6.17
C ASP A 36 -5.24 -16.38 5.79
N GLY A 37 -4.98 -15.06 5.66
CA GLY A 37 -3.67 -14.52 5.30
C GLY A 37 -3.31 -14.60 3.82
N THR A 38 -4.23 -15.05 2.95
CA THR A 38 -3.91 -15.27 1.53
C THR A 38 -3.77 -13.97 0.76
N PHE A 39 -4.67 -13.02 0.98
CA PHE A 39 -4.63 -11.69 0.38
C PHE A 39 -5.44 -10.68 1.19
N GLU A 40 -5.25 -9.43 0.90
CA GLU A 40 -6.06 -8.32 1.39
C GLU A 40 -6.41 -7.36 0.25
N VAL A 41 -7.46 -6.59 0.42
CA VAL A 41 -7.93 -5.61 -0.56
C VAL A 41 -8.10 -4.26 0.10
N VAL A 42 -7.43 -3.27 -0.44
CA VAL A 42 -7.40 -1.90 0.06
C VAL A 42 -7.78 -0.94 -1.07
N GLU A 43 -8.64 0.02 -0.77
CA GLU A 43 -8.93 1.15 -1.66
C GLU A 43 -8.23 2.40 -1.11
N GLU A 44 -7.58 3.18 -1.96
CA GLU A 44 -6.98 4.44 -1.57
C GLU A 44 -7.49 5.59 -2.44
N ASN A 45 -7.93 6.66 -1.77
CA ASN A 45 -8.32 7.92 -2.38
C ASN A 45 -7.21 8.94 -2.12
N CYS A 46 -6.35 9.13 -3.11
CA CYS A 46 -5.22 10.05 -3.04
C CYS A 46 -5.61 11.44 -3.53
N LYS A 47 -5.31 12.45 -2.73
CA LYS A 47 -5.54 13.86 -3.09
C LYS A 47 -4.54 14.33 -4.15
N PRO A 48 -4.85 15.45 -4.86
CA PRO A 48 -3.88 16.10 -5.73
C PRO A 48 -2.56 16.39 -5.02
N GLY A 49 -1.44 16.11 -5.71
CA GLY A 49 -0.10 16.24 -5.16
C GLY A 49 0.36 15.04 -4.32
N PHE A 50 -0.34 13.92 -4.42
CA PHE A 50 0.02 12.69 -3.72
C PHE A 50 1.40 12.18 -4.14
N GLN A 51 2.15 11.74 -3.14
CA GLN A 51 3.40 11.01 -3.31
C GLN A 51 3.55 10.00 -2.18
N SER A 52 3.62 8.71 -2.52
CA SER A 52 3.98 7.67 -1.55
C SER A 52 5.47 7.76 -1.21
N ARG A 53 5.87 7.22 -0.06
CA ARG A 53 7.29 6.96 0.19
C ARG A 53 7.76 5.82 -0.71
N ALA A 54 9.00 5.90 -1.19
CA ALA A 54 9.62 4.78 -1.91
C ALA A 54 9.79 3.60 -0.94
N HIS A 55 9.38 2.41 -1.36
CA HIS A 55 9.42 1.22 -0.53
C HIS A 55 9.37 -0.05 -1.39
N TYR A 56 9.51 -1.21 -0.76
CA TYR A 56 9.21 -2.51 -1.35
C TYR A 56 8.60 -3.43 -0.30
N HIS A 57 7.87 -4.45 -0.74
CA HIS A 57 7.35 -5.52 0.10
C HIS A 57 8.31 -6.72 0.09
N ILE A 58 8.54 -7.33 1.26
CA ILE A 58 9.48 -8.46 1.36
C ILE A 58 8.89 -9.71 0.72
N LYS A 59 7.60 -9.96 0.93
CA LYS A 59 6.90 -11.18 0.52
C LYS A 59 5.71 -10.91 -0.39
N ALA A 60 4.99 -9.80 -0.14
CA ALA A 60 3.76 -9.54 -0.84
C ALA A 60 4.00 -9.08 -2.29
N PHE A 61 3.23 -9.68 -3.20
CA PHE A 61 2.91 -9.07 -4.48
C PHE A 61 1.92 -7.94 -4.24
N GLU A 62 2.09 -6.81 -4.89
CA GLU A 62 1.16 -5.70 -4.86
C GLU A 62 0.60 -5.45 -6.26
N THR A 63 -0.71 -5.32 -6.36
CA THR A 63 -1.36 -5.05 -7.64
C THR A 63 -2.31 -3.88 -7.48
N PHE A 64 -2.15 -2.89 -8.33
CA PHE A 64 -3.00 -1.70 -8.39
C PHE A 64 -3.98 -1.79 -9.54
N TYR A 65 -5.19 -1.30 -9.32
CA TYR A 65 -6.17 -1.03 -10.37
C TYR A 65 -6.69 0.39 -10.22
N VAL A 66 -6.56 1.21 -11.25
CA VAL A 66 -6.96 2.62 -11.22
C VAL A 66 -8.44 2.76 -11.59
N PHE A 67 -9.26 3.26 -10.66
CA PHE A 67 -10.68 3.54 -10.89
C PHE A 67 -10.91 4.92 -11.53
N GLU A 68 -10.21 5.95 -11.00
CA GLU A 68 -10.39 7.34 -11.38
C GLU A 68 -9.06 8.09 -11.28
N GLY A 69 -8.89 9.13 -12.11
CA GLY A 69 -7.67 9.91 -12.18
C GLY A 69 -6.53 9.15 -12.84
N SER A 70 -5.30 9.52 -12.48
CA SER A 70 -4.08 8.90 -12.99
C SER A 70 -2.94 9.02 -12.00
N ALA A 71 -1.96 8.14 -12.12
CA ALA A 71 -0.74 8.15 -11.34
C ALA A 71 0.46 7.72 -12.18
N ASP A 72 1.64 8.18 -11.79
CA ASP A 72 2.92 7.71 -12.28
C ASP A 72 3.49 6.73 -11.27
N PHE A 73 3.86 5.54 -11.74
CA PHE A 73 4.43 4.46 -10.96
C PHE A 73 5.89 4.29 -11.35
N GLN A 74 6.80 4.64 -10.44
CA GLN A 74 8.20 4.24 -10.54
C GLN A 74 8.31 2.82 -9.96
N VAL A 75 8.71 1.84 -10.78
CA VAL A 75 8.84 0.42 -10.39
C VAL A 75 10.24 -0.05 -10.83
N GLY A 76 11.15 -0.23 -9.87
CA GLY A 76 12.56 -0.40 -10.20
C GLY A 76 13.07 0.78 -11.04
N ASP A 77 13.60 0.49 -12.22
CA ASP A 77 14.10 1.50 -13.17
C ASP A 77 13.04 1.95 -14.19
N GLU A 78 11.84 1.38 -14.16
CA GLU A 78 10.77 1.68 -15.11
C GLU A 78 9.79 2.71 -14.56
N LEU A 79 9.25 3.55 -15.44
CA LEU A 79 8.23 4.53 -15.15
C LEU A 79 6.98 4.25 -15.98
N PHE A 80 5.85 4.01 -15.32
CA PHE A 80 4.56 3.80 -15.96
C PHE A 80 3.60 4.93 -15.66
N HIS A 81 2.96 5.48 -16.68
CA HIS A 81 1.79 6.33 -16.48
C HIS A 81 0.53 5.48 -16.55
N ALA A 82 -0.24 5.42 -15.46
CA ALA A 82 -1.44 4.61 -15.35
C ALA A 82 -2.67 5.48 -15.13
N GLY A 83 -3.55 5.52 -16.11
CA GLY A 83 -4.86 6.16 -16.04
C GLY A 83 -5.97 5.17 -15.69
N ARG A 84 -7.21 5.65 -15.70
CA ARG A 84 -8.41 4.84 -15.42
C ARG A 84 -8.44 3.55 -16.24
N GLY A 85 -8.67 2.43 -15.58
CA GLY A 85 -8.72 1.09 -16.17
C GLY A 85 -7.36 0.40 -16.28
N SER A 86 -6.27 1.09 -15.93
CA SER A 86 -4.93 0.49 -15.90
C SER A 86 -4.77 -0.43 -14.69
N CYS A 87 -3.97 -1.47 -14.89
CA CYS A 87 -3.51 -2.36 -13.84
C CYS A 87 -1.97 -2.35 -13.80
N VAL A 88 -1.39 -2.17 -12.62
CA VAL A 88 0.07 -2.22 -12.39
C VAL A 88 0.35 -3.31 -11.37
N HIS A 89 1.31 -4.19 -11.67
CA HIS A 89 1.68 -5.29 -10.81
C HIS A 89 3.15 -5.16 -10.39
N ILE A 90 3.41 -5.31 -9.10
CA ILE A 90 4.72 -5.17 -8.49
C ILE A 90 5.08 -6.46 -7.75
N PRO A 91 6.14 -7.17 -8.17
CA PRO A 91 6.64 -8.35 -7.46
C PRO A 91 7.31 -7.99 -6.11
N PRO A 92 7.42 -8.96 -5.18
CA PRO A 92 8.20 -8.79 -3.95
C PRO A 92 9.63 -8.33 -4.23
N GLY A 93 10.17 -7.51 -3.34
CA GLY A 93 11.55 -7.01 -3.41
C GLY A 93 11.78 -5.90 -4.43
N VAL A 94 10.78 -5.53 -5.24
CA VAL A 94 10.94 -4.47 -6.23
C VAL A 94 10.62 -3.11 -5.64
N PRO A 95 11.61 -2.18 -5.55
CA PRO A 95 11.40 -0.82 -5.11
C PRO A 95 10.38 -0.09 -5.97
N HIS A 96 9.44 0.61 -5.35
CA HIS A 96 8.45 1.38 -6.08
C HIS A 96 7.98 2.62 -5.33
N GLN A 97 7.42 3.55 -6.10
CA GLN A 97 6.83 4.79 -5.62
C GLN A 97 5.68 5.19 -6.55
N VAL A 98 4.62 5.72 -5.97
CA VAL A 98 3.45 6.21 -6.70
C VAL A 98 3.32 7.72 -6.49
N THR A 99 3.10 8.46 -7.58
CA THR A 99 2.83 9.89 -7.53
C THR A 99 1.61 10.24 -8.35
N SER A 100 0.80 11.21 -7.90
CA SER A 100 -0.32 11.72 -8.67
C SER A 100 -0.44 13.22 -8.50
N LYS A 101 -0.44 13.96 -9.62
CA LYS A 101 -0.57 15.42 -9.62
C LYS A 101 -2.01 15.87 -9.36
N GLU A 102 -2.96 15.16 -9.95
CA GLU A 102 -4.38 15.55 -9.94
C GLU A 102 -5.23 14.75 -8.97
N GLY A 103 -4.64 13.76 -8.34
CA GLY A 103 -5.32 12.78 -7.49
C GLY A 103 -5.67 11.51 -8.25
N VAL A 104 -5.76 10.42 -7.49
CA VAL A 104 -6.07 9.10 -8.04
C VAL A 104 -6.88 8.30 -7.03
N ARG A 105 -7.84 7.53 -7.52
CA ARG A 105 -8.54 6.51 -6.74
C ARG A 105 -8.18 5.14 -7.28
N MET A 106 -7.68 4.27 -6.44
CA MET A 106 -7.16 2.97 -6.84
C MET A 106 -7.50 1.87 -5.85
N LEU A 107 -7.59 0.65 -6.34
CA LEU A 107 -7.61 -0.57 -5.55
C LEU A 107 -6.21 -1.13 -5.48
N MET A 108 -5.82 -1.60 -4.30
CA MET A 108 -4.59 -2.34 -4.06
C MET A 108 -4.94 -3.73 -3.56
N ILE A 109 -4.26 -4.74 -4.08
CA ILE A 109 -4.35 -6.13 -3.64
C ILE A 109 -2.96 -6.57 -3.23
N TYR A 110 -2.82 -7.00 -1.99
CA TYR A 110 -1.57 -7.57 -1.46
C TYR A 110 -1.73 -9.07 -1.26
N SER A 111 -0.76 -9.86 -1.72
CA SER A 111 -0.75 -11.32 -1.55
C SER A 111 0.68 -11.82 -1.34
N PRO A 112 0.99 -12.48 -0.19
CA PRO A 112 0.11 -12.70 0.96
C PRO A 112 -0.33 -11.41 1.66
N ALA A 113 -1.37 -11.48 2.48
CA ALA A 113 -1.81 -10.38 3.33
C ALA A 113 -0.79 -10.07 4.42
N GLY A 114 -0.80 -8.85 4.95
CA GLY A 114 0.08 -8.42 6.05
C GLY A 114 0.24 -6.91 6.18
N THR A 115 -0.22 -6.16 5.18
CA THR A 115 -0.07 -4.70 5.12
C THR A 115 -1.21 -3.95 5.81
N ASP A 116 -2.39 -4.56 5.95
CA ASP A 116 -3.59 -3.95 6.56
C ASP A 116 -3.33 -3.42 7.99
N GLY A 117 -2.57 -4.15 8.78
CA GLY A 117 -2.16 -3.72 10.12
C GLY A 117 -1.27 -2.48 10.13
N MET A 118 -0.49 -2.23 9.08
CA MET A 118 0.34 -1.03 8.94
C MET A 118 -0.53 0.23 8.86
N PHE A 119 -1.59 0.20 8.08
CA PHE A 119 -2.49 1.35 7.95
C PHE A 119 -3.15 1.69 9.29
N ALA A 120 -3.59 0.69 10.05
CA ALA A 120 -4.12 0.88 11.39
C ALA A 120 -3.09 1.48 12.35
N ALA A 121 -1.89 0.92 12.38
CA ALA A 121 -0.81 1.38 13.24
C ALA A 121 -0.37 2.81 12.90
N MET A 122 -0.20 3.12 11.62
CA MET A 122 0.15 4.50 11.19
C MET A 122 -0.97 5.50 11.51
N HIS A 123 -2.23 5.11 11.39
CA HIS A 123 -3.36 5.96 11.71
C HIS A 123 -3.44 6.30 13.20
N ALA A 124 -3.04 5.40 14.08
CA ALA A 124 -3.02 5.61 15.53
C ALA A 124 -1.94 6.60 16.01
N LEU A 125 -0.92 6.89 15.18
CA LEU A 125 0.17 7.80 15.53
C LEU A 125 -0.29 9.27 15.58
N THR A 126 0.33 10.06 16.47
CA THR A 126 0.24 11.53 16.42
C THR A 126 1.00 12.08 15.21
N GLN A 127 0.80 13.36 14.88
CA GLN A 127 1.57 14.03 13.82
C GLN A 127 3.08 14.02 14.11
N GLU A 128 3.48 14.26 15.35
CA GLU A 128 4.87 14.20 15.78
C GLU A 128 5.48 12.80 15.55
N GLN A 129 4.76 11.76 15.98
CA GLN A 129 5.17 10.36 15.75
C GLN A 129 5.24 9.98 14.28
N LEU A 130 4.39 10.52 13.43
CA LEU A 130 4.46 10.30 11.97
C LEU A 130 5.70 10.94 11.33
N MET A 131 6.25 11.98 11.95
CA MET A 131 7.51 12.61 11.50
C MET A 131 8.74 11.86 12.00
N ASP A 132 8.60 10.95 12.97
CA ASP A 132 9.67 10.06 13.39
C ASP A 132 9.89 8.96 12.35
N ALA A 133 10.97 9.15 11.56
CA ALA A 133 11.28 8.24 10.46
C ALA A 133 11.69 6.85 10.96
N GLU A 134 12.31 6.73 12.12
CA GLU A 134 12.69 5.42 12.68
C GLU A 134 11.45 4.66 13.16
N LEU A 135 10.55 5.31 13.89
CA LEU A 135 9.30 4.70 14.34
C LEU A 135 8.46 4.21 13.15
N THR A 136 8.27 5.05 12.14
CA THR A 136 7.46 4.69 10.96
C THR A 136 8.10 3.57 10.14
N ARG A 137 9.43 3.51 10.00
CA ARG A 137 10.14 2.40 9.37
C ARG A 137 9.98 1.09 10.14
N ARG A 138 10.08 1.13 11.46
CA ARG A 138 9.88 -0.08 12.30
C ARG A 138 8.46 -0.62 12.17
N ILE A 139 7.46 0.24 12.19
CA ILE A 139 6.06 -0.17 11.96
C ILE A 139 5.91 -0.79 10.58
N ALA A 140 6.41 -0.15 9.53
CA ALA A 140 6.35 -0.66 8.17
C ALA A 140 7.00 -2.04 8.05
N LEU A 141 8.19 -2.23 8.63
CA LEU A 141 8.92 -3.49 8.61
C LEU A 141 8.17 -4.64 9.29
N LEU A 142 7.44 -4.37 10.38
CA LEU A 142 6.58 -5.36 11.04
C LEU A 142 5.42 -5.82 10.15
N HIS A 143 5.10 -5.05 9.10
CA HIS A 143 4.02 -5.29 8.15
C HIS A 143 4.54 -5.48 6.72
N ASP A 144 5.60 -6.25 6.56
CA ASP A 144 6.15 -6.67 5.26
C ASP A 144 6.68 -5.53 4.36
N THR A 145 6.79 -4.29 4.87
CA THR A 145 7.15 -3.11 4.09
C THR A 145 8.50 -2.52 4.49
N VAL A 146 9.42 -2.41 3.56
CA VAL A 146 10.73 -1.77 3.77
C VAL A 146 10.75 -0.40 3.12
N MET A 147 10.82 0.65 3.94
CA MET A 147 10.94 2.04 3.47
C MET A 147 12.36 2.32 2.99
N ILE A 148 12.49 2.91 1.80
CA ILE A 148 13.78 3.28 1.20
C ILE A 148 14.06 4.75 1.48
N GLU A 149 15.30 5.08 1.85
CA GLU A 149 15.72 6.47 1.92
C GLU A 149 15.87 7.04 0.51
N GLN A 150 15.18 8.15 0.27
CA GLN A 150 15.41 8.91 -0.95
C GLN A 150 16.75 9.63 -0.82
N SER A 151 17.67 9.37 -1.75
CA SER A 151 18.86 10.20 -1.92
C SER A 151 18.43 11.63 -2.30
N LYS A 152 19.19 12.63 -1.89
CA LYS A 152 18.91 14.07 -2.18
C LYS A 152 18.79 14.41 -3.68
N ASP A 153 19.13 13.48 -4.57
CA ASP A 153 19.04 13.57 -6.03
C ASP A 153 17.78 12.93 -6.61
N GLY A 154 16.83 12.52 -5.78
CA GLY A 154 15.53 11.99 -6.21
C GLY A 154 15.57 10.56 -6.76
N ARG A 155 16.72 9.89 -6.74
CA ARG A 155 16.87 8.49 -7.13
C ARG A 155 17.08 7.60 -5.90
N GLY A 156 16.17 6.70 -5.63
CA GLY A 156 16.32 5.72 -4.56
C GLY A 156 17.49 4.77 -4.85
N LYS A 157 18.61 4.92 -4.11
CA LYS A 157 19.64 3.87 -4.06
C LYS A 157 19.22 2.88 -2.98
N GLY A 158 18.75 1.70 -3.40
CA GLY A 158 18.57 0.57 -2.50
C GLY A 158 19.91 0.14 -1.93
N THR A 159 20.23 0.56 -0.72
CA THR A 159 21.31 -0.07 0.06
C THR A 159 20.66 -1.19 0.86
N ILE A 160 20.88 -2.42 0.40
CA ILE A 160 20.59 -3.63 1.18
C ILE A 160 21.63 -3.65 2.29
N LEU A 161 21.20 -3.40 3.51
CA LEU A 161 22.02 -3.73 4.70
C LEU A 161 21.83 -5.23 4.95
N GLY A 162 22.90 -5.98 4.77
CA GLY A 162 22.99 -7.41 5.08
C GLY A 162 22.93 -7.70 6.57
#